data_c6a2f00c0d2855f7142bf9c3b0b2feea
#
_entry.id   c6a2f00c0d2855f7142bf9c3b0b2feea
#
_cell.length_a   1.000
_cell.length_b   1.000
_cell.length_c   1.000
_cell.angle_alpha   90.00
_cell.angle_beta   90.00
_cell.angle_gamma   90.00
#
_symmetry.space_group_name_H-M   'P 1'
#
loop_
_entity.id
_entity.type
_entity.pdbx_description
1 polymer ?
#
loop_
_entity_poly.entity_id
_entity_poly.type
_entity_poly.pdbx_seq_one_letter_code
_entity_poly.pdbx_strand_id
1 'polypeptide(L)'
;EVTLIGGEAYLFPGWTEIVRAIRAHGMSCAVVSGGQGITEESPRPAAEAGVESLSIPIDGDAATHDRLRAKPGAYARALAALRHARLAGIAVAVNSQINRLNLHQLDAIAEQVLAHGCHGWQLQLTVPAGRAADEPDVLLQPYDLVELFPVLARLHAQLSAQHVKVLPGNNVGYFGPFERQFRQSLRCPNDASCSAGRSVLGIEANGDIKGCPSLPTRGWVGGNVRDHRLVDIWERSEALRYTREHRPERLWGFCGTCYYADACRGGCTWTATSLLGRPGNNPYCHHRALDHHARGLRERVVQREAASGEPFDHGLFDIVVEAIEPRPAFVPDPHPSTEIST
;
A
#
# COMPACT_ATOMS: atom_id res chain seq x y z
N GLU A 1 2.09 16.73 9.45
CA GLU A 1 2.79 15.48 9.75
C GLU A 1 3.95 15.29 8.79
N VAL A 2 5.09 14.80 9.29
CA VAL A 2 6.22 14.34 8.48
C VAL A 2 6.46 12.87 8.81
N THR A 3 6.56 12.04 7.76
CA THR A 3 6.91 10.63 7.91
C THR A 3 8.29 10.39 7.31
N LEU A 4 9.25 9.97 8.11
CA LEU A 4 10.57 9.56 7.65
C LEU A 4 10.48 8.13 7.13
N ILE A 5 10.83 7.95 5.87
CA ILE A 5 10.73 6.68 5.14
C ILE A 5 12.00 6.45 4.31
N GLY A 6 12.07 5.31 3.65
CA GLY A 6 13.14 4.97 2.71
C GLY A 6 14.34 4.35 3.41
N GLY A 7 14.76 3.16 2.98
CA GLY A 7 15.80 2.39 3.64
C GLY A 7 15.54 2.29 5.15
N GLU A 8 16.52 2.73 5.93
CA GLU A 8 16.40 2.85 7.39
C GLU A 8 16.81 4.27 7.79
N ALA A 9 15.82 5.16 7.96
CA ALA A 9 16.04 6.59 8.19
C ALA A 9 16.93 6.89 9.40
N TYR A 10 16.86 6.06 10.43
CA TYR A 10 17.68 6.17 11.65
C TYR A 10 19.17 5.86 11.44
N LEU A 11 19.59 5.33 10.31
CA LEU A 11 20.99 5.15 9.96
C LEU A 11 21.64 6.45 9.44
N PHE A 12 20.85 7.45 9.11
CA PHE A 12 21.37 8.74 8.68
C PHE A 12 21.95 9.50 9.89
N PRO A 13 23.25 9.90 9.89
CA PRO A 13 23.82 10.70 10.95
C PRO A 13 23.04 12.02 11.13
N GLY A 14 22.63 12.33 12.36
CA GLY A 14 21.86 13.55 12.65
C GLY A 14 20.36 13.44 12.39
N TRP A 15 19.81 12.27 12.08
CA TRP A 15 18.38 12.10 11.86
C TRP A 15 17.50 12.55 13.02
N THR A 16 17.96 12.43 14.27
CA THR A 16 17.26 12.92 15.47
C THR A 16 17.16 14.44 15.51
N GLU A 17 18.12 15.15 14.91
CA GLU A 17 18.06 16.62 14.76
C GLU A 17 16.94 17.01 13.79
N ILE A 18 16.77 16.24 12.72
CA ILE A 18 15.64 16.41 11.79
C ILE A 18 14.31 16.21 12.54
N VAL A 19 14.20 15.16 13.37
CA VAL A 19 13.00 14.94 14.20
C VAL A 19 12.74 16.12 15.12
N ARG A 20 13.75 16.60 15.84
CA ARG A 20 13.60 17.77 16.73
C ARG A 20 13.15 19.01 15.96
N ALA A 21 13.70 19.25 14.76
CA ALA A 21 13.29 20.37 13.91
C ALA A 21 11.82 20.24 13.48
N ILE A 22 11.37 19.06 13.09
CA ILE A 22 9.96 18.78 12.77
C ILE A 22 9.07 19.13 13.98
N ARG A 23 9.44 18.65 15.17
CA ARG A 23 8.69 18.88 16.40
C ARG A 23 8.67 20.35 16.82
N ALA A 24 9.80 21.05 16.66
CA ALA A 24 9.91 22.48 16.96
C ALA A 24 8.98 23.35 16.09
N HIS A 25 8.63 22.86 14.89
CA HIS A 25 7.64 23.52 14.02
C HIS A 25 6.20 23.06 14.28
N GLY A 26 5.92 22.35 15.38
CA GLY A 26 4.59 21.90 15.76
C GLY A 26 4.03 20.74 14.90
N MET A 27 4.89 20.10 14.12
CA MET A 27 4.48 18.99 13.27
C MET A 27 4.69 17.65 14.01
N SER A 28 3.79 16.68 13.76
CA SER A 28 3.99 15.29 14.18
C SER A 28 5.06 14.60 13.34
N CYS A 29 5.80 13.68 13.95
CA CYS A 29 6.84 12.90 13.29
C CYS A 29 6.59 11.41 13.46
N ALA A 30 6.46 10.70 12.34
CA ALA A 30 6.38 9.25 12.27
C ALA A 30 7.59 8.68 11.53
N VAL A 31 7.91 7.41 11.79
CA VAL A 31 8.97 6.67 11.10
C VAL A 31 8.41 5.38 10.55
N VAL A 32 8.79 5.03 9.31
CA VAL A 32 8.57 3.70 8.74
C VAL A 32 9.93 3.04 8.54
N SER A 33 10.10 1.85 9.07
CA SER A 33 11.37 1.13 9.06
C SER A 33 11.13 -0.35 8.85
N GLY A 34 12.06 -1.04 8.17
CA GLY A 34 12.06 -2.50 8.06
C GLY A 34 12.43 -3.22 9.37
N GLY A 35 12.74 -2.48 10.43
CA GLY A 35 13.14 -3.04 11.74
C GLY A 35 14.57 -3.58 11.78
N GLN A 36 15.38 -3.31 10.75
CA GLN A 36 16.72 -3.86 10.65
C GLN A 36 17.67 -3.12 11.60
N GLY A 37 18.29 -3.86 12.53
CA GLY A 37 19.23 -3.26 13.48
C GLY A 37 18.60 -2.44 14.61
N ILE A 38 17.29 -2.48 14.77
CA ILE A 38 16.61 -1.90 15.93
C ILE A 38 16.84 -2.81 17.13
N THR A 39 17.72 -2.40 18.03
CA THR A 39 18.01 -3.03 19.31
C THR A 39 17.10 -2.48 20.41
N GLU A 40 17.21 -2.99 21.63
CA GLU A 40 16.45 -2.48 22.78
C GLU A 40 16.75 -1.01 23.09
N GLU A 41 17.98 -0.57 22.85
CA GLU A 41 18.44 0.79 23.16
C GLU A 41 18.17 1.81 22.04
N SER A 42 18.16 1.36 20.79
CA SER A 42 18.10 2.25 19.62
C SER A 42 16.82 3.10 19.50
N PRO A 43 15.62 2.72 20.01
CA PRO A 43 14.44 3.58 19.98
C PRO A 43 14.46 4.72 21.01
N ARG A 44 15.30 4.67 22.04
CA ARG A 44 15.32 5.71 23.09
C ARG A 44 15.66 7.10 22.53
N PRO A 45 16.73 7.29 21.74
CA PRO A 45 17.02 8.59 21.11
C PRO A 45 15.90 9.08 20.20
N ALA A 46 15.16 8.17 19.54
CA ALA A 46 14.00 8.48 18.74
C ALA A 46 12.86 9.07 19.59
N ALA A 47 12.53 8.41 20.70
CA ALA A 47 11.51 8.87 21.63
C ALA A 47 11.87 10.22 22.23
N GLU A 48 13.11 10.40 22.68
CA GLU A 48 13.62 11.68 23.22
C GLU A 48 13.62 12.82 22.20
N ALA A 49 13.83 12.51 20.90
CA ALA A 49 13.75 13.48 19.84
C ALA A 49 12.30 13.86 19.50
N GLY A 50 11.33 13.03 19.88
CA GLY A 50 9.89 13.27 19.68
C GLY A 50 9.26 12.50 18.53
N VAL A 51 9.79 11.32 18.17
CA VAL A 51 9.09 10.39 17.29
C VAL A 51 7.82 9.90 18.00
N GLU A 52 6.68 10.10 17.36
CA GLU A 52 5.38 9.74 17.94
C GLU A 52 4.97 8.30 17.60
N SER A 53 5.29 7.85 16.38
CA SER A 53 4.96 6.49 15.96
C SER A 53 6.04 5.87 15.09
N LEU A 54 6.17 4.54 15.20
CA LEU A 54 7.00 3.70 14.36
C LEU A 54 6.14 2.63 13.69
N SER A 55 6.14 2.59 12.37
CA SER A 55 5.46 1.56 11.60
C SER A 55 6.47 0.55 11.06
N ILE A 56 6.20 -0.72 11.32
CA ILE A 56 7.03 -1.86 10.92
C ILE A 56 6.22 -2.76 9.98
N PRO A 57 6.78 -3.21 8.86
CA PRO A 57 6.09 -4.11 7.95
C PRO A 57 5.96 -5.52 8.55
N ILE A 58 4.77 -6.11 8.44
CA ILE A 58 4.51 -7.54 8.64
C ILE A 58 3.69 -8.02 7.43
N ASP A 59 4.29 -8.86 6.60
CA ASP A 59 3.69 -9.28 5.33
C ASP A 59 3.31 -10.78 5.30
N GLY A 60 3.13 -11.42 6.43
CA GLY A 60 2.75 -12.81 6.56
C GLY A 60 3.45 -13.50 7.72
N ASP A 61 3.46 -14.83 7.70
CA ASP A 61 4.28 -15.64 8.60
C ASP A 61 5.79 -15.46 8.34
N ALA A 62 6.62 -16.10 9.14
CA ALA A 62 8.09 -15.96 9.04
C ALA A 62 8.62 -16.31 7.64
N ALA A 63 8.10 -17.38 7.02
CA ALA A 63 8.58 -17.84 5.72
C ALA A 63 8.18 -16.86 4.61
N THR A 64 6.92 -16.43 4.60
CA THR A 64 6.37 -15.49 3.61
C THR A 64 7.00 -14.12 3.76
N HIS A 65 7.09 -13.61 4.98
CA HIS A 65 7.68 -12.30 5.25
C HIS A 65 9.16 -12.27 4.86
N ASP A 66 9.95 -13.27 5.28
CA ASP A 66 11.39 -13.36 4.97
C ASP A 66 11.62 -13.45 3.45
N ARG A 67 10.78 -14.21 2.73
CA ARG A 67 10.80 -14.27 1.26
C ARG A 67 10.52 -12.90 0.64
N LEU A 68 9.40 -12.24 1.03
CA LEU A 68 9.02 -10.94 0.48
C LEU A 68 10.05 -9.85 0.78
N ARG A 69 10.73 -9.94 1.93
CA ARG A 69 11.82 -9.01 2.31
C ARG A 69 13.18 -9.43 1.75
N ALA A 70 13.28 -10.61 1.10
CA ALA A 70 14.52 -11.21 0.61
C ALA A 70 15.63 -11.24 1.68
N LYS A 71 15.24 -11.49 2.94
CA LYS A 71 16.19 -11.49 4.07
C LYS A 71 15.78 -12.47 5.16
N PRO A 72 16.50 -13.59 5.33
CA PRO A 72 16.24 -14.53 6.41
C PRO A 72 16.23 -13.87 7.80
N GLY A 73 15.23 -14.20 8.61
CA GLY A 73 15.04 -13.66 9.96
C GLY A 73 14.51 -12.21 10.00
N ALA A 74 14.05 -11.65 8.87
CA ALA A 74 13.44 -10.32 8.83
C ALA A 74 12.18 -10.26 9.70
N TYR A 75 11.36 -11.31 9.68
CA TYR A 75 10.16 -11.42 10.51
C TYR A 75 10.45 -11.29 12.01
N ALA A 76 11.40 -12.08 12.50
CA ALA A 76 11.78 -12.04 13.92
C ALA A 76 12.32 -10.67 14.34
N ARG A 77 13.12 -10.02 13.47
CA ARG A 77 13.62 -8.66 13.71
C ARG A 77 12.50 -7.63 13.71
N ALA A 78 11.52 -7.74 12.80
CA ALA A 78 10.37 -6.86 12.75
C ALA A 78 9.54 -6.93 14.04
N LEU A 79 9.23 -8.14 14.54
CA LEU A 79 8.53 -8.32 15.82
C LEU A 79 9.35 -7.80 17.03
N ALA A 80 10.66 -8.01 17.03
CA ALA A 80 11.55 -7.46 18.05
C ALA A 80 11.53 -5.91 18.02
N ALA A 81 11.60 -5.31 16.84
CA ALA A 81 11.56 -3.86 16.67
C ALA A 81 10.27 -3.23 17.20
N LEU A 82 9.09 -3.85 16.93
CA LEU A 82 7.81 -3.42 17.52
C LEU A 82 7.87 -3.42 19.05
N ARG A 83 8.41 -4.49 19.65
CA ARG A 83 8.51 -4.60 21.09
C ARG A 83 9.47 -3.55 21.68
N HIS A 84 10.65 -3.37 21.08
CA HIS A 84 11.66 -2.41 21.54
C HIS A 84 11.16 -0.96 21.45
N ALA A 85 10.51 -0.59 20.36
CA ALA A 85 9.92 0.74 20.18
C ALA A 85 8.81 1.02 21.22
N ARG A 86 7.95 0.03 21.47
CA ARG A 86 6.91 0.15 22.48
C ARG A 86 7.46 0.30 23.89
N LEU A 87 8.51 -0.42 24.24
CA LEU A 87 9.21 -0.29 25.55
C LEU A 87 9.85 1.09 25.71
N ALA A 88 10.27 1.73 24.62
CA ALA A 88 10.78 3.10 24.63
C ALA A 88 9.67 4.18 24.66
N GLY A 89 8.39 3.77 24.71
CA GLY A 89 7.25 4.70 24.75
C GLY A 89 6.79 5.22 23.39
N ILE A 90 7.30 4.70 22.28
CA ILE A 90 6.87 5.05 20.93
C ILE A 90 5.62 4.22 20.58
N ALA A 91 4.57 4.85 20.08
CA ALA A 91 3.41 4.14 19.56
C ALA A 91 3.81 3.31 18.33
N VAL A 92 3.36 2.06 18.26
CA VAL A 92 3.74 1.14 17.18
C VAL A 92 2.56 0.82 16.27
N ALA A 93 2.84 0.69 14.98
CA ALA A 93 1.88 0.30 13.96
C ALA A 93 2.50 -0.76 13.04
N VAL A 94 1.63 -1.50 12.36
CA VAL A 94 2.03 -2.43 11.29
C VAL A 94 1.60 -1.87 9.94
N ASN A 95 2.39 -2.12 8.91
CA ASN A 95 1.99 -1.94 7.52
C ASN A 95 2.20 -3.25 6.76
N SER A 96 1.26 -3.57 5.87
CA SER A 96 1.32 -4.81 5.08
C SER A 96 1.07 -4.54 3.61
N GLN A 97 1.91 -5.16 2.77
CA GLN A 97 1.73 -5.21 1.32
C GLN A 97 0.99 -6.50 0.97
N ILE A 98 -0.30 -6.37 0.64
CA ILE A 98 -1.16 -7.52 0.33
C ILE A 98 -0.88 -8.00 -1.09
N ASN A 99 -0.65 -9.28 -1.25
CA ASN A 99 -0.33 -9.94 -2.50
C ASN A 99 -0.79 -11.41 -2.48
N ARG A 100 -0.54 -12.16 -3.55
CA ARG A 100 -1.00 -13.54 -3.66
C ARG A 100 -0.34 -14.52 -2.68
N LEU A 101 0.83 -14.18 -2.15
CA LEU A 101 1.53 -15.04 -1.19
C LEU A 101 0.96 -14.93 0.23
N ASN A 102 0.33 -13.80 0.56
CA ASN A 102 -0.10 -13.52 1.94
C ASN A 102 -1.60 -13.23 2.10
N LEU A 103 -2.37 -13.17 1.02
CA LEU A 103 -3.81 -12.85 1.12
C LEU A 103 -4.58 -13.80 2.05
N HIS A 104 -4.12 -15.04 2.20
CA HIS A 104 -4.68 -16.05 3.09
C HIS A 104 -4.13 -16.02 4.53
N GLN A 105 -3.16 -15.13 4.80
CA GLN A 105 -2.51 -14.98 6.12
C GLN A 105 -2.95 -13.71 6.85
N LEU A 106 -3.94 -12.99 6.34
CA LEU A 106 -4.35 -11.69 6.92
C LEU A 106 -4.87 -11.81 8.35
N ASP A 107 -5.54 -12.91 8.71
CA ASP A 107 -5.97 -13.19 10.07
C ASP A 107 -4.75 -13.34 11.01
N ALA A 108 -3.75 -14.10 10.62
CA ALA A 108 -2.53 -14.27 11.40
C ALA A 108 -1.75 -12.94 11.56
N ILE A 109 -1.75 -12.09 10.53
CA ILE A 109 -1.16 -10.73 10.65
C ILE A 109 -1.96 -9.89 11.65
N ALA A 110 -3.29 -9.94 11.61
CA ALA A 110 -4.15 -9.23 12.55
C ALA A 110 -3.90 -9.65 14.01
N GLU A 111 -3.65 -10.95 14.25
CA GLU A 111 -3.25 -11.47 15.56
C GLU A 111 -1.92 -10.85 16.02
N GLN A 112 -0.93 -10.72 15.13
CA GLN A 112 0.34 -10.07 15.47
C GLN A 112 0.16 -8.59 15.79
N VAL A 113 -0.71 -7.88 15.06
CA VAL A 113 -1.06 -6.47 15.35
C VAL A 113 -1.57 -6.33 16.79
N LEU A 114 -2.47 -7.21 17.20
CA LEU A 114 -3.04 -7.21 18.56
C LEU A 114 -1.99 -7.63 19.61
N ALA A 115 -1.28 -8.72 19.37
CA ALA A 115 -0.31 -9.28 20.32
C ALA A 115 0.81 -8.29 20.66
N HIS A 116 1.20 -7.44 19.70
CA HIS A 116 2.24 -6.44 19.90
C HIS A 116 1.70 -5.07 20.36
N GLY A 117 0.37 -4.96 20.63
CA GLY A 117 -0.25 -3.72 21.10
C GLY A 117 -0.13 -2.57 20.09
N CYS A 118 -0.22 -2.88 18.82
CA CYS A 118 -0.16 -1.87 17.77
C CYS A 118 -1.44 -1.00 17.79
N HIS A 119 -1.27 0.31 17.64
CA HIS A 119 -2.39 1.25 17.57
C HIS A 119 -3.03 1.32 16.18
N GLY A 120 -2.34 0.79 15.16
CA GLY A 120 -2.81 0.85 13.79
C GLY A 120 -2.21 -0.24 12.89
N TRP A 121 -2.97 -0.54 11.83
CA TRP A 121 -2.55 -1.42 10.75
C TRP A 121 -2.86 -0.77 9.40
N GLN A 122 -1.82 -0.43 8.65
CA GLN A 122 -1.95 0.09 7.30
C GLN A 122 -1.94 -1.04 6.27
N LEU A 123 -2.94 -1.06 5.41
CA LEU A 123 -3.12 -2.04 4.34
C LEU A 123 -2.80 -1.39 3.00
N GLN A 124 -1.96 -2.03 2.20
CA GLN A 124 -1.67 -1.61 0.83
C GLN A 124 -1.67 -2.83 -0.09
N LEU A 125 -2.10 -2.67 -1.33
CA LEU A 125 -1.94 -3.71 -2.35
C LEU A 125 -0.54 -3.60 -2.95
N THR A 126 0.12 -4.75 -3.14
CA THR A 126 1.39 -4.78 -3.84
C THR A 126 1.19 -4.38 -5.30
N VAL A 127 2.02 -3.47 -5.78
CA VAL A 127 2.07 -3.05 -7.19
C VAL A 127 3.43 -3.41 -7.78
N PRO A 128 3.55 -3.55 -9.11
CA PRO A 128 4.79 -3.94 -9.77
C PRO A 128 5.80 -2.79 -9.75
N ALA A 129 6.46 -2.60 -8.61
CA ALA A 129 7.54 -1.64 -8.43
C ALA A 129 8.66 -2.29 -7.61
N GLY A 130 9.92 -1.99 -7.95
CA GLY A 130 11.09 -2.65 -7.37
C GLY A 130 11.01 -4.17 -7.60
N ARG A 131 11.37 -4.99 -6.59
CA ARG A 131 11.36 -6.46 -6.74
C ARG A 131 10.02 -7.07 -7.13
N ALA A 132 8.90 -6.44 -6.78
CA ALA A 132 7.59 -6.93 -7.21
C ALA A 132 7.34 -6.76 -8.71
N ALA A 133 8.14 -5.94 -9.39
CA ALA A 133 8.12 -5.82 -10.85
C ALA A 133 8.81 -7.01 -11.53
N ASP A 134 9.77 -7.65 -10.82
CA ASP A 134 10.51 -8.81 -11.32
C ASP A 134 9.78 -10.14 -11.06
N GLU A 135 8.81 -10.13 -10.14
CA GLU A 135 8.02 -11.30 -9.74
C GLU A 135 6.51 -11.04 -9.96
N PRO A 136 6.02 -10.94 -11.20
CA PRO A 136 4.63 -10.56 -11.48
C PRO A 136 3.60 -11.55 -10.92
N ASP A 137 3.96 -12.80 -10.68
CA ASP A 137 3.09 -13.81 -10.07
C ASP A 137 2.75 -13.52 -8.60
N VAL A 138 3.49 -12.65 -7.95
CA VAL A 138 3.20 -12.17 -6.59
C VAL A 138 2.01 -11.20 -6.59
N LEU A 139 1.77 -10.50 -7.70
CA LEU A 139 0.71 -9.49 -7.78
C LEU A 139 -0.68 -10.12 -7.68
N LEU A 140 -1.56 -9.46 -6.93
CA LEU A 140 -2.98 -9.76 -7.00
C LEU A 140 -3.50 -9.55 -8.42
N GLN A 141 -4.49 -10.33 -8.80
CA GLN A 141 -5.27 -10.04 -9.98
C GLN A 141 -6.47 -9.14 -9.62
N PRO A 142 -6.96 -8.29 -10.52
CA PRO A 142 -8.13 -7.45 -10.26
C PRO A 142 -9.33 -8.23 -9.73
N TYR A 143 -9.55 -9.46 -10.18
CA TYR A 143 -10.66 -10.31 -9.72
C TYR A 143 -10.48 -10.82 -8.28
N ASP A 144 -9.25 -10.92 -7.76
CA ASP A 144 -8.99 -11.34 -6.37
C ASP A 144 -9.63 -10.37 -5.37
N LEU A 145 -9.90 -9.13 -5.78
CA LEU A 145 -10.53 -8.11 -4.92
C LEU A 145 -11.95 -8.48 -4.51
N VAL A 146 -12.66 -9.28 -5.30
CA VAL A 146 -14.03 -9.73 -4.99
C VAL A 146 -14.05 -10.53 -3.68
N GLU A 147 -13.06 -11.39 -3.47
CA GLU A 147 -12.93 -12.21 -2.27
C GLU A 147 -12.15 -11.51 -1.15
N LEU A 148 -11.15 -10.71 -1.50
CA LEU A 148 -10.30 -10.01 -0.54
C LEU A 148 -11.07 -8.98 0.29
N PHE A 149 -11.93 -8.17 -0.34
CA PHE A 149 -12.57 -7.05 0.35
C PHE A 149 -13.53 -7.44 1.48
N PRO A 150 -14.34 -8.50 1.38
CA PRO A 150 -15.09 -9.03 2.52
C PRO A 150 -14.20 -9.42 3.71
N VAL A 151 -13.03 -10.02 3.45
CA VAL A 151 -12.06 -10.36 4.51
C VAL A 151 -11.54 -9.10 5.18
N LEU A 152 -11.11 -8.09 4.39
CA LEU A 152 -10.65 -6.81 4.92
C LEU A 152 -11.73 -6.09 5.74
N ALA A 153 -12.98 -6.14 5.29
CA ALA A 153 -14.09 -5.52 6.02
C ALA A 153 -14.34 -6.19 7.38
N ARG A 154 -14.29 -7.53 7.42
CA ARG A 154 -14.39 -8.29 8.66
C ARG A 154 -13.25 -7.95 9.63
N LEU A 155 -12.01 -7.96 9.16
CA LEU A 155 -10.83 -7.62 9.95
C LEU A 155 -10.87 -6.17 10.44
N HIS A 156 -11.31 -5.24 9.58
CA HIS A 156 -11.51 -3.85 9.97
C HIS A 156 -12.49 -3.72 11.14
N ALA A 157 -13.64 -4.39 11.07
CA ALA A 157 -14.61 -4.36 12.16
C ALA A 157 -14.05 -4.96 13.45
N GLN A 158 -13.40 -6.12 13.35
CA GLN A 158 -12.79 -6.84 14.48
C GLN A 158 -11.73 -5.99 15.20
N LEU A 159 -10.80 -5.41 14.45
CA LEU A 159 -9.70 -4.61 15.02
C LEU A 159 -10.19 -3.26 15.53
N SER A 160 -11.14 -2.62 14.84
CA SER A 160 -11.74 -1.36 15.32
C SER A 160 -12.46 -1.53 16.67
N ALA A 161 -13.12 -2.66 16.90
CA ALA A 161 -13.72 -3.00 18.18
C ALA A 161 -12.68 -3.13 19.33
N GLN A 162 -11.42 -3.34 18.98
CA GLN A 162 -10.28 -3.39 19.91
C GLN A 162 -9.42 -2.11 19.87
N HIS A 163 -9.98 -1.00 19.37
CA HIS A 163 -9.35 0.31 19.27
C HIS A 163 -8.09 0.36 18.38
N VAL A 164 -7.92 -0.61 17.48
CA VAL A 164 -6.86 -0.58 16.47
C VAL A 164 -7.42 0.11 15.23
N LYS A 165 -6.72 1.13 14.75
CA LYS A 165 -7.08 1.82 13.49
C LYS A 165 -6.62 0.99 12.29
N VAL A 166 -7.56 0.54 11.47
CA VAL A 166 -7.22 -0.07 10.18
C VAL A 166 -7.26 1.02 9.10
N LEU A 167 -6.12 1.23 8.46
CA LEU A 167 -5.90 2.32 7.53
C LEU A 167 -5.70 1.76 6.11
N PRO A 168 -6.74 1.73 5.27
CA PRO A 168 -6.55 1.37 3.86
C PRO A 168 -5.70 2.43 3.16
N GLY A 169 -4.65 1.98 2.50
CA GLY A 169 -3.84 2.84 1.64
C GLY A 169 -4.65 3.38 0.47
N ASN A 170 -4.12 4.41 -0.19
CA ASN A 170 -4.80 5.00 -1.36
C ASN A 170 -5.00 4.02 -2.52
N ASN A 171 -4.27 2.90 -2.53
CA ASN A 171 -4.39 1.88 -3.56
C ASN A 171 -5.36 0.74 -3.17
N VAL A 172 -6.04 0.83 -2.02
CA VAL A 172 -6.99 -0.17 -1.54
C VAL A 172 -8.41 0.25 -1.89
N GLY A 173 -9.05 -0.52 -2.76
CA GLY A 173 -10.46 -0.47 -3.14
C GLY A 173 -10.94 0.86 -3.68
N TYR A 174 -12.14 0.95 -4.19
CA TYR A 174 -12.84 2.20 -4.48
C TYR A 174 -14.32 1.88 -4.70
N PHE A 175 -15.21 2.65 -4.05
CA PHE A 175 -16.66 2.65 -4.29
C PHE A 175 -17.35 1.29 -4.29
N GLY A 176 -16.77 0.30 -3.62
CA GLY A 176 -17.43 -0.96 -3.34
C GLY A 176 -18.34 -0.84 -2.12
N PRO A 177 -19.08 -1.91 -1.76
CA PRO A 177 -20.04 -1.90 -0.65
C PRO A 177 -19.40 -1.58 0.72
N PHE A 178 -18.08 -1.76 0.86
CA PHE A 178 -17.33 -1.50 2.10
C PHE A 178 -16.63 -0.14 2.14
N GLU A 179 -16.75 0.69 1.10
CA GLU A 179 -16.06 1.98 0.99
C GLU A 179 -16.33 2.87 2.21
N ARG A 180 -17.59 2.99 2.61
CA ARG A 180 -17.97 3.78 3.78
C ARG A 180 -17.33 3.27 5.07
N GLN A 181 -17.26 1.97 5.27
CA GLN A 181 -16.63 1.36 6.44
C GLN A 181 -15.13 1.68 6.49
N PHE A 182 -14.44 1.54 5.37
CA PHE A 182 -12.99 1.77 5.32
C PHE A 182 -12.61 3.24 5.46
N ARG A 183 -13.45 4.19 4.98
CA ARG A 183 -13.10 5.60 4.91
C ARG A 183 -13.91 6.51 5.82
N GLN A 184 -14.78 5.95 6.66
CA GLN A 184 -15.64 6.73 7.56
C GLN A 184 -14.85 7.61 8.54
N SER A 185 -13.64 7.19 8.94
CA SER A 185 -12.74 7.95 9.80
C SER A 185 -11.96 9.05 9.09
N LEU A 186 -12.00 9.11 7.78
CA LEU A 186 -11.31 10.13 6.99
C LEU A 186 -12.09 11.45 7.04
N ARG A 187 -11.36 12.57 7.05
CA ARG A 187 -11.97 13.92 7.07
C ARG A 187 -12.91 14.19 5.89
N CYS A 188 -12.64 13.55 4.76
CA CYS A 188 -13.46 13.61 3.53
C CYS A 188 -13.74 12.19 3.03
N PRO A 189 -14.71 11.46 3.60
CA PRO A 189 -14.96 10.07 3.27
C PRO A 189 -15.35 9.82 1.78
N ASN A 190 -15.84 10.85 1.11
CA ASN A 190 -16.20 10.77 -0.31
C ASN A 190 -15.10 11.24 -1.27
N ASP A 191 -13.97 11.73 -0.77
CA ASP A 191 -12.82 12.12 -1.60
C ASP A 191 -11.84 10.94 -1.74
N ALA A 192 -12.23 9.99 -2.56
CA ALA A 192 -11.41 8.83 -2.90
C ALA A 192 -10.32 9.14 -3.93
N SER A 193 -10.18 10.39 -4.35
CA SER A 193 -9.15 10.77 -5.32
C SER A 193 -7.75 10.71 -4.72
N CYS A 194 -6.74 10.60 -5.59
CA CYS A 194 -5.35 10.53 -5.19
C CYS A 194 -4.91 11.79 -4.42
N SER A 195 -4.25 11.62 -3.27
CA SER A 195 -3.73 12.71 -2.44
C SER A 195 -2.40 13.29 -2.92
N ALA A 196 -1.73 12.63 -3.86
CA ALA A 196 -0.45 13.07 -4.42
C ALA A 196 -0.53 14.51 -4.96
N GLY A 197 0.33 15.41 -4.50
CA GLY A 197 0.33 16.82 -4.93
C GLY A 197 -0.90 17.64 -4.52
N ARG A 198 -1.87 17.05 -3.78
CA ARG A 198 -3.05 17.73 -3.20
C ARG A 198 -2.87 18.03 -1.72
N SER A 199 -2.48 17.02 -0.97
CA SER A 199 -2.26 17.09 0.48
C SER A 199 -1.01 16.30 0.91
N VAL A 200 -0.34 15.65 -0.02
CA VAL A 200 0.87 14.85 0.20
C VAL A 200 1.92 15.24 -0.82
N LEU A 201 3.16 15.30 -0.39
CA LEU A 201 4.35 15.33 -1.23
C LEU A 201 5.43 14.42 -0.65
N GLY A 202 6.37 13.99 -1.50
CA GLY A 202 7.57 13.26 -1.12
C GLY A 202 8.81 14.09 -1.39
N ILE A 203 9.76 14.02 -0.47
CA ILE A 203 11.10 14.59 -0.62
C ILE A 203 12.07 13.43 -0.71
N GLU A 204 12.74 13.30 -1.84
CA GLU A 204 13.77 12.29 -2.06
C GLU A 204 15.09 12.67 -1.38
N ALA A 205 15.96 11.70 -1.14
CA ALA A 205 17.24 11.93 -0.49
C ALA A 205 18.16 12.92 -1.24
N ASN A 206 18.03 13.02 -2.56
CA ASN A 206 18.75 13.98 -3.39
C ASN A 206 18.10 15.38 -3.42
N GLY A 207 16.96 15.57 -2.75
CA GLY A 207 16.21 16.82 -2.71
C GLY A 207 15.12 16.96 -3.77
N ASP A 208 14.89 15.96 -4.60
CA ASP A 208 13.80 15.98 -5.57
C ASP A 208 12.45 15.92 -4.89
N ILE A 209 11.49 16.65 -5.43
CA ILE A 209 10.11 16.72 -4.93
C ILE A 209 9.17 16.01 -5.88
N LYS A 210 8.39 15.08 -5.34
CA LYS A 210 7.32 14.38 -6.05
C LYS A 210 5.98 14.58 -5.34
N GLY A 211 4.89 14.47 -6.08
CA GLY A 211 3.55 14.51 -5.48
C GLY A 211 3.26 13.31 -4.56
N CYS A 212 3.89 12.17 -4.83
CA CYS A 212 3.88 10.97 -3.97
C CYS A 212 5.25 10.32 -4.03
N PRO A 213 5.84 9.91 -2.89
CA PRO A 213 7.17 9.27 -2.88
C PRO A 213 7.22 7.95 -3.65
N SER A 214 6.08 7.27 -3.80
CA SER A 214 5.98 6.00 -4.54
C SER A 214 5.96 6.14 -6.06
N LEU A 215 5.70 7.35 -6.61
CA LEU A 215 5.71 7.56 -8.06
C LEU A 215 7.12 7.40 -8.62
N PRO A 216 7.26 6.92 -9.87
CA PRO A 216 8.55 6.86 -10.56
C PRO A 216 9.25 8.22 -10.56
N THR A 217 10.57 8.24 -10.52
CA THR A 217 11.32 9.51 -10.59
C THR A 217 11.17 10.12 -11.99
N ARG A 218 11.28 9.29 -13.03
CA ARG A 218 11.11 9.75 -14.41
C ARG A 218 9.69 10.27 -14.66
N GLY A 219 9.58 11.53 -15.03
CA GLY A 219 8.31 12.19 -15.39
C GLY A 219 7.45 12.68 -14.21
N TRP A 220 7.86 12.42 -12.95
CA TRP A 220 7.08 12.80 -11.77
C TRP A 220 7.82 13.72 -10.78
N VAL A 221 9.07 14.08 -11.07
CA VAL A 221 9.82 15.08 -10.30
C VAL A 221 9.32 16.46 -10.68
N GLY A 222 8.89 17.22 -9.69
CA GLY A 222 8.39 18.58 -9.85
C GLY A 222 9.45 19.67 -9.74
N GLY A 223 10.62 19.33 -9.20
CA GLY A 223 11.74 20.23 -8.96
C GLY A 223 12.59 19.74 -7.80
N ASN A 224 13.69 20.45 -7.51
CA ASN A 224 14.59 20.12 -6.42
C ASN A 224 14.64 21.27 -5.41
N VAL A 225 14.61 20.96 -4.10
CA VAL A 225 14.61 21.96 -3.01
C VAL A 225 15.92 22.74 -2.89
N ARG A 226 17.01 22.29 -3.54
CA ARG A 226 18.27 23.02 -3.58
C ARG A 226 18.26 24.14 -4.61
N ASP A 227 17.39 24.02 -5.63
CA ASP A 227 17.33 24.97 -6.74
C ASP A 227 16.13 25.91 -6.63
N HIS A 228 15.04 25.45 -5.99
CA HIS A 228 13.78 26.17 -5.94
C HIS A 228 13.17 26.12 -4.54
N ARG A 229 12.39 27.13 -4.19
CA ARG A 229 11.61 27.10 -2.95
C ARG A 229 10.51 26.05 -3.05
N LEU A 230 10.28 25.29 -1.99
CA LEU A 230 9.26 24.24 -1.95
C LEU A 230 7.87 24.75 -2.35
N VAL A 231 7.51 25.98 -1.95
CA VAL A 231 6.22 26.59 -2.31
C VAL A 231 6.10 26.82 -3.81
N ASP A 232 7.19 27.24 -4.48
CA ASP A 232 7.18 27.44 -5.93
C ASP A 232 7.06 26.12 -6.68
N ILE A 233 7.74 25.07 -6.21
CA ILE A 233 7.58 23.71 -6.74
C ILE A 233 6.13 23.24 -6.57
N TRP A 234 5.56 23.39 -5.37
CA TRP A 234 4.19 23.00 -5.07
C TRP A 234 3.16 23.69 -5.96
N GLU A 235 3.28 25.01 -6.12
CA GLU A 235 2.27 25.80 -6.84
C GLU A 235 2.40 25.73 -8.37
N ARG A 236 3.63 25.61 -8.90
CA ARG A 236 3.89 25.78 -10.32
C ARG A 236 4.21 24.51 -11.07
N SER A 237 4.69 23.47 -10.37
CA SER A 237 5.07 22.21 -11.05
C SER A 237 3.88 21.47 -11.62
N GLU A 238 3.92 21.17 -12.90
CA GLU A 238 2.89 20.39 -13.58
C GLU A 238 2.80 18.96 -12.99
N ALA A 239 3.94 18.35 -12.64
CA ALA A 239 3.99 17.02 -12.02
C ALA A 239 3.24 16.96 -10.68
N LEU A 240 3.30 18.03 -9.87
CA LEU A 240 2.58 18.10 -8.60
C LEU A 240 1.12 18.53 -8.77
N ARG A 241 0.84 19.37 -9.77
CA ARG A 241 -0.54 19.82 -10.04
C ARG A 241 -1.40 18.77 -10.74
N TYR A 242 -0.79 17.72 -11.26
CA TYR A 242 -1.48 16.69 -12.03
C TYR A 242 -2.79 16.24 -11.36
N THR A 243 -2.76 15.83 -10.09
CA THR A 243 -3.95 15.32 -9.38
C THR A 243 -4.94 16.43 -9.01
N ARG A 244 -4.46 17.65 -8.78
CA ARG A 244 -5.32 18.83 -8.54
C ARG A 244 -6.10 19.22 -9.78
N GLU A 245 -5.48 19.11 -10.94
CA GLU A 245 -6.01 19.50 -12.25
C GLU A 245 -6.56 18.32 -13.05
N HIS A 246 -6.47 17.10 -12.48
CA HIS A 246 -6.95 15.91 -13.14
C HIS A 246 -8.48 15.96 -13.27
N ARG A 247 -8.95 15.82 -14.50
CA ARG A 247 -10.37 15.89 -14.86
C ARG A 247 -10.85 14.54 -15.39
N PRO A 248 -12.15 14.23 -15.28
CA PRO A 248 -12.74 13.01 -15.81
C PRO A 248 -12.43 12.74 -17.27
N GLU A 249 -12.29 13.78 -18.10
CA GLU A 249 -11.97 13.66 -19.53
C GLU A 249 -10.59 13.06 -19.81
N ARG A 250 -9.70 13.02 -18.80
CA ARG A 250 -8.39 12.37 -18.91
C ARG A 250 -8.42 10.88 -18.53
N LEU A 251 -9.57 10.40 -18.05
CA LEU A 251 -9.76 8.99 -17.74
C LEU A 251 -9.93 8.18 -19.03
N TRP A 252 -9.58 6.91 -18.96
CA TRP A 252 -9.67 6.00 -20.10
C TRP A 252 -10.01 4.58 -19.65
N GLY A 253 -10.29 3.70 -20.62
CA GLY A 253 -10.74 2.34 -20.34
C GLY A 253 -12.00 2.33 -19.46
N PHE A 254 -12.08 1.41 -18.51
CA PHE A 254 -13.23 1.30 -17.61
C PHE A 254 -13.50 2.61 -16.84
N CYS A 255 -12.44 3.28 -16.37
CA CYS A 255 -12.60 4.50 -15.58
C CYS A 255 -13.18 5.67 -16.39
N GLY A 256 -12.99 5.69 -17.71
CA GLY A 256 -13.51 6.75 -18.59
C GLY A 256 -15.05 6.76 -18.72
N THR A 257 -15.70 5.62 -18.45
CA THR A 257 -17.17 5.49 -18.50
C THR A 257 -17.79 5.16 -17.14
N CYS A 258 -16.97 5.21 -16.08
CA CYS A 258 -17.41 4.84 -14.74
C CYS A 258 -18.36 5.88 -14.15
N TYR A 259 -19.44 5.43 -13.49
CA TYR A 259 -20.36 6.29 -12.76
C TYR A 259 -19.67 7.19 -11.72
N TYR A 260 -18.58 6.70 -11.12
CA TYR A 260 -17.81 7.43 -10.09
C TYR A 260 -16.65 8.26 -10.66
N ALA A 261 -16.60 8.49 -11.97
CA ALA A 261 -15.46 9.17 -12.62
C ALA A 261 -15.12 10.52 -11.97
N ASP A 262 -16.14 11.36 -11.71
CA ASP A 262 -15.98 12.70 -11.12
C ASP A 262 -15.41 12.66 -9.69
N ALA A 263 -15.87 11.75 -8.86
CA ALA A 263 -15.44 11.63 -7.48
C ALA A 263 -14.10 10.90 -7.34
N CYS A 264 -13.94 9.79 -8.08
CA CYS A 264 -12.78 8.90 -8.00
C CYS A 264 -11.56 9.41 -8.75
N ARG A 265 -11.79 10.01 -9.96
CA ARG A 265 -10.72 10.49 -10.86
C ARG A 265 -9.65 9.44 -11.16
N GLY A 266 -10.07 8.17 -11.33
CA GLY A 266 -9.18 7.07 -11.70
C GLY A 266 -8.36 6.46 -10.55
N GLY A 267 -8.66 6.82 -9.30
CA GLY A 267 -8.05 6.20 -8.11
C GLY A 267 -6.58 6.53 -7.92
N CYS A 268 -5.80 5.56 -7.46
CA CYS A 268 -4.38 5.74 -7.15
C CYS A 268 -3.54 5.92 -8.42
N THR A 269 -2.95 7.09 -8.56
CA THR A 269 -2.05 7.44 -9.67
C THR A 269 -0.87 6.48 -9.77
N TRP A 270 -0.25 6.15 -8.62
CA TRP A 270 0.88 5.23 -8.58
C TRP A 270 0.51 3.84 -9.11
N THR A 271 -0.58 3.25 -8.63
CA THR A 271 -1.02 1.92 -9.08
C THR A 271 -1.25 1.87 -10.59
N ALA A 272 -2.00 2.85 -11.13
CA ALA A 272 -2.27 2.89 -12.55
C ALA A 272 -0.99 3.11 -13.38
N THR A 273 -0.08 3.99 -12.92
CA THR A 273 1.18 4.25 -13.61
C THR A 273 2.10 3.04 -13.59
N SER A 274 2.24 2.37 -12.43
CA SER A 274 3.11 1.20 -12.30
C SER A 274 2.62 -0.02 -13.07
N LEU A 275 1.30 -0.15 -13.29
CA LEU A 275 0.75 -1.24 -14.09
C LEU A 275 0.68 -0.89 -15.58
N LEU A 276 0.24 0.31 -15.92
CA LEU A 276 -0.19 0.65 -17.27
C LEU A 276 0.65 1.76 -17.93
N GLY A 277 1.72 2.20 -17.26
CA GLY A 277 2.62 3.27 -17.75
C GLY A 277 2.00 4.68 -17.68
N ARG A 278 0.71 4.80 -17.38
CA ARG A 278 -0.01 6.09 -17.29
C ARG A 278 -1.15 6.03 -16.29
N PRO A 279 -1.52 7.15 -15.66
CA PRO A 279 -2.65 7.23 -14.74
C PRO A 279 -4.02 7.22 -15.46
N GLY A 280 -5.09 7.21 -14.68
CA GLY A 280 -6.47 7.42 -15.17
C GLY A 280 -7.26 6.15 -15.51
N ASN A 281 -6.69 4.95 -15.26
CA ASN A 281 -7.42 3.69 -15.37
C ASN A 281 -6.83 2.67 -14.37
N ASN A 282 -7.36 2.67 -13.15
CA ASN A 282 -6.85 1.78 -12.11
C ASN A 282 -7.57 0.42 -12.15
N PRO A 283 -6.88 -0.70 -12.43
CA PRO A 283 -7.49 -2.02 -12.43
C PRO A 283 -7.77 -2.54 -11.01
N TYR A 284 -7.01 -2.09 -10.00
CA TYR A 284 -7.24 -2.49 -8.60
C TYR A 284 -8.36 -1.64 -7.97
N CYS A 285 -9.58 -1.89 -8.41
CA CYS A 285 -10.80 -1.20 -7.99
C CYS A 285 -11.89 -2.22 -7.66
N HIS A 286 -12.37 -2.22 -6.42
CA HIS A 286 -13.38 -3.18 -5.97
C HIS A 286 -14.71 -3.03 -6.72
N HIS A 287 -15.17 -1.79 -6.95
CA HIS A 287 -16.37 -1.54 -7.79
C HIS A 287 -16.23 -2.16 -9.17
N ARG A 288 -15.10 -1.94 -9.83
CA ARG A 288 -14.80 -2.48 -11.17
C ARG A 288 -14.77 -4.01 -11.18
N ALA A 289 -14.12 -4.62 -10.16
CA ALA A 289 -14.08 -6.07 -10.03
C ALA A 289 -15.49 -6.68 -9.85
N LEU A 290 -16.35 -6.04 -9.03
CA LEU A 290 -17.74 -6.45 -8.83
C LEU A 290 -18.59 -6.27 -10.09
N ASP A 291 -18.42 -5.17 -10.84
CA ASP A 291 -19.12 -4.95 -12.11
C ASP A 291 -18.80 -6.04 -13.13
N HIS A 292 -17.52 -6.36 -13.31
CA HIS A 292 -17.14 -7.47 -14.18
C HIS A 292 -17.70 -8.80 -13.68
N HIS A 293 -17.57 -9.09 -12.40
CA HIS A 293 -18.06 -10.34 -11.80
C HIS A 293 -19.59 -10.51 -12.00
N ALA A 294 -20.37 -9.46 -11.81
CA ALA A 294 -21.82 -9.50 -12.01
C ALA A 294 -22.21 -9.79 -13.46
N ARG A 295 -21.34 -9.51 -14.42
CA ARG A 295 -21.51 -9.83 -15.84
C ARG A 295 -20.91 -11.18 -16.27
N GLY A 296 -20.44 -12.01 -15.32
CA GLY A 296 -19.78 -13.25 -15.62
C GLY A 296 -18.38 -13.08 -16.22
N LEU A 297 -17.75 -11.93 -16.00
CA LEU A 297 -16.43 -11.57 -16.52
C LEU A 297 -15.43 -11.37 -15.38
N ARG A 298 -14.15 -11.50 -15.71
CA ARG A 298 -13.06 -11.09 -14.83
C ARG A 298 -11.97 -10.38 -15.62
N GLU A 299 -11.22 -9.53 -14.93
CA GLU A 299 -10.04 -8.89 -15.48
C GLU A 299 -8.78 -9.52 -14.92
N ARG A 300 -7.77 -9.64 -15.78
CA ARG A 300 -6.39 -9.99 -15.41
C ARG A 300 -5.44 -8.91 -15.87
N VAL A 301 -4.38 -8.70 -15.09
CA VAL A 301 -3.19 -7.96 -15.53
C VAL A 301 -2.14 -8.98 -15.97
N VAL A 302 -1.67 -8.81 -17.21
CA VAL A 302 -0.69 -9.71 -17.84
C VAL A 302 0.54 -8.88 -18.21
N GLN A 303 1.70 -9.30 -17.74
CA GLN A 303 2.93 -8.57 -18.03
C GLN A 303 3.22 -8.57 -19.52
N ARG A 304 3.41 -7.38 -20.09
CA ARG A 304 3.81 -7.13 -21.47
C ARG A 304 5.30 -6.81 -21.60
N GLU A 305 5.80 -6.00 -20.68
CA GLU A 305 7.20 -5.59 -20.64
C GLU A 305 7.75 -5.76 -19.23
N ALA A 306 8.95 -6.33 -19.11
CA ALA A 306 9.65 -6.43 -17.84
C ALA A 306 10.14 -5.06 -17.38
N ALA A 307 10.36 -4.91 -16.07
CA ALA A 307 11.00 -3.73 -15.49
C ALA A 307 12.45 -3.61 -15.97
N SER A 308 12.96 -2.38 -16.04
CA SER A 308 14.30 -2.10 -16.54
C SER A 308 15.44 -2.43 -15.57
N GLY A 309 15.13 -2.61 -14.28
CA GLY A 309 16.10 -2.79 -13.20
C GLY A 309 16.65 -1.49 -12.63
N GLU A 310 16.14 -0.33 -13.06
CA GLU A 310 16.49 0.97 -12.49
C GLU A 310 15.68 1.28 -11.22
N PRO A 311 16.18 2.13 -10.30
CA PRO A 311 15.42 2.53 -9.12
C PRO A 311 14.05 3.14 -9.49
N PHE A 312 12.99 2.72 -8.79
CA PHE A 312 11.60 3.12 -9.02
C PHE A 312 11.02 2.75 -10.40
N ASP A 313 11.66 1.82 -11.11
CA ASP A 313 11.11 1.31 -12.34
C ASP A 313 9.89 0.40 -12.10
N HIS A 314 9.21 0.12 -13.18
CA HIS A 314 8.06 -0.79 -13.22
C HIS A 314 8.00 -1.44 -14.60
N GLY A 315 7.40 -2.63 -14.66
CA GLY A 315 7.03 -3.24 -15.93
C GLY A 315 5.79 -2.58 -16.53
N LEU A 316 5.38 -3.06 -17.69
CA LEU A 316 4.09 -2.69 -18.29
C LEU A 316 3.21 -3.93 -18.39
N PHE A 317 1.92 -3.74 -18.13
CA PHE A 317 0.92 -4.79 -18.13
C PHE A 317 -0.23 -4.40 -19.07
N ASP A 318 -0.82 -5.41 -19.69
CA ASP A 318 -2.08 -5.31 -20.39
C ASP A 318 -3.24 -5.78 -19.51
N ILE A 319 -4.41 -5.19 -19.69
CA ILE A 319 -5.64 -5.65 -19.07
C ILE A 319 -6.33 -6.60 -20.04
N VAL A 320 -6.57 -7.81 -19.60
CA VAL A 320 -7.30 -8.85 -20.32
C VAL A 320 -8.63 -9.08 -19.64
N VAL A 321 -9.73 -8.96 -20.38
CA VAL A 321 -11.08 -9.30 -19.91
C VAL A 321 -11.45 -10.65 -20.49
N GLU A 322 -11.85 -11.57 -19.62
CA GLU A 322 -12.23 -12.93 -20.00
C GLU A 322 -13.48 -13.40 -19.24
N ALA A 323 -14.17 -14.39 -19.78
CA ALA A 323 -15.29 -15.01 -19.08
C ALA A 323 -14.81 -15.76 -17.82
N ILE A 324 -15.62 -15.72 -16.77
CA ILE A 324 -15.40 -16.58 -15.61
C ILE A 324 -15.80 -17.99 -16.04
N GLU A 325 -14.82 -18.90 -16.09
CA GLU A 325 -15.13 -20.30 -16.35
C GLU A 325 -16.01 -20.84 -15.22
N PRO A 326 -17.15 -21.49 -15.55
CA PRO A 326 -17.95 -22.14 -14.53
C PRO A 326 -17.07 -23.21 -13.85
N ARG A 327 -17.06 -23.22 -12.50
CA ARG A 327 -16.43 -24.35 -11.78
C ARG A 327 -17.07 -25.63 -12.34
N PRO A 328 -16.27 -26.65 -12.76
CA PRO A 328 -16.85 -27.93 -13.15
C PRO A 328 -17.74 -28.38 -12.00
N ALA A 329 -18.98 -28.77 -12.36
CA ALA A 329 -19.90 -29.31 -11.37
C ALA A 329 -19.19 -30.45 -10.64
N PHE A 330 -19.23 -30.43 -9.30
CA PHE A 330 -18.71 -31.56 -8.51
C PHE A 330 -19.48 -32.80 -8.96
N VAL A 331 -18.82 -33.66 -9.72
CA VAL A 331 -19.31 -34.98 -10.04
C VAL A 331 -18.87 -35.88 -8.89
N PRO A 332 -19.79 -36.33 -8.02
CA PRO A 332 -19.42 -37.26 -6.97
C PRO A 332 -18.87 -38.54 -7.65
N ASP A 333 -17.73 -39.01 -7.14
CA ASP A 333 -17.15 -40.27 -7.61
C ASP A 333 -18.17 -41.37 -7.43
N PRO A 334 -18.63 -42.07 -8.51
CA PRO A 334 -19.70 -43.02 -8.40
C PRO A 334 -19.33 -44.32 -7.66
N HIS A 335 -18.08 -44.45 -7.24
CA HIS A 335 -17.64 -45.66 -6.53
C HIS A 335 -16.77 -45.31 -5.29
N PRO A 336 -17.36 -45.31 -4.07
CA PRO A 336 -16.53 -45.52 -2.90
C PRO A 336 -16.01 -46.97 -2.94
N SER A 337 -14.71 -47.13 -3.18
CA SER A 337 -14.03 -48.41 -3.08
C SER A 337 -14.17 -48.95 -1.66
N THR A 338 -15.14 -49.84 -1.47
CA THR A 338 -15.20 -50.75 -0.32
C THR A 338 -14.22 -51.89 -0.56
N GLU A 339 -12.97 -51.70 -0.27
CA GLU A 339 -12.07 -52.78 0.04
C GLU A 339 -12.05 -52.98 1.55
N ILE A 340 -12.91 -53.89 2.01
CA ILE A 340 -12.81 -54.51 3.33
C ILE A 340 -11.83 -55.67 3.17
N SER A 341 -10.60 -55.47 3.63
CA SER A 341 -9.63 -56.56 3.79
C SER A 341 -10.03 -57.40 4.99
N THR A 342 -10.31 -58.70 4.74
CA THR A 342 -10.40 -59.76 5.75
C THR A 342 -9.01 -60.08 6.31
#